data_9b2446d5383960a87a444a59a4667d74
#
_entry.id   9b2446d5383960a87a444a59a4667d74
#
_cell.length_a   1.000
_cell.length_b   1.000
_cell.length_c   1.000
_cell.angle_alpha   90.00
_cell.angle_beta   90.00
_cell.angle_gamma   90.00
#
_symmetry.space_group_name_H-M   'P 1'
#
loop_
_entity.id
_entity.type
_entity.pdbx_description
1 polymer ?
#
loop_
_entity_poly.entity_id
_entity_poly.type
_entity_poly.pdbx_seq_one_letter_code
_entity_poly.pdbx_strand_id
1 'polypeptide(L)'
;ISAARLDRRKILAAAALAFLAACKTVPIGPGAPPPPPEHPTSALPTDTERHRVALIVPLSGPNGAIGQSIANAATMAVLDTNANNLRITTYDSAAGVSAAAQKAIADGNRLILGPLLGDDTPTVASVARGARVPVISFSNDTTVAGRDVYIMGNVPEQSIDRTVRYARAQGAGRFAALIPAGEYGERVSGAVLD
;
A
#
# COMPACT_ATOMS: atom_id res chain seq x y z
N ILE A 1 -59.02 24.11 -62.51
CA ILE A 1 -57.79 23.72 -61.77
C ILE A 1 -58.30 23.23 -60.42
N SER A 2 -58.39 21.89 -60.25
CA SER A 2 -58.94 21.24 -59.06
C SER A 2 -57.87 21.14 -57.98
N ALA A 3 -58.04 21.86 -56.90
CA ALA A 3 -57.13 21.78 -55.74
C ALA A 3 -57.44 20.47 -54.99
N ALA A 4 -56.54 19.53 -55.09
CA ALA A 4 -56.60 18.28 -54.32
C ALA A 4 -56.43 18.62 -52.82
N ARG A 5 -57.49 18.40 -52.06
CA ARG A 5 -57.42 18.49 -50.57
C ARG A 5 -56.52 17.36 -50.04
N LEU A 6 -55.33 17.73 -49.60
CA LEU A 6 -54.49 16.79 -48.90
C LEU A 6 -55.12 16.42 -47.56
N ASP A 7 -55.48 15.17 -47.47
CA ASP A 7 -56.10 14.61 -46.29
C ASP A 7 -55.07 14.48 -45.15
N ARG A 8 -55.30 15.13 -44.01
CA ARG A 8 -54.39 15.15 -42.84
C ARG A 8 -53.93 13.75 -42.42
N ARG A 9 -54.80 12.75 -42.62
CA ARG A 9 -54.48 11.36 -42.33
C ARG A 9 -53.38 10.79 -43.26
N LYS A 10 -53.38 11.18 -44.51
CA LYS A 10 -52.36 10.75 -45.48
C LYS A 10 -50.99 11.41 -45.26
N ILE A 11 -50.99 12.65 -44.77
CA ILE A 11 -49.77 13.35 -44.40
C ILE A 11 -49.11 12.73 -43.15
N LEU A 12 -49.94 12.38 -42.13
CA LEU A 12 -49.45 11.72 -40.92
C LEU A 12 -48.93 10.31 -41.21
N ALA A 13 -49.59 9.55 -42.09
CA ALA A 13 -49.12 8.23 -42.50
C ALA A 13 -47.84 8.29 -43.31
N ALA A 14 -47.65 9.27 -44.16
CA ALA A 14 -46.40 9.46 -44.91
C ALA A 14 -45.24 9.90 -44.00
N ALA A 15 -45.50 10.74 -42.98
CA ALA A 15 -44.52 11.13 -41.98
C ALA A 15 -44.05 9.95 -41.11
N ALA A 16 -45.00 9.08 -40.68
CA ALA A 16 -44.69 7.88 -39.94
C ALA A 16 -43.84 6.86 -40.74
N LEU A 17 -44.09 6.71 -42.02
CA LEU A 17 -43.31 5.85 -42.92
C LEU A 17 -41.90 6.40 -43.17
N ALA A 18 -41.74 7.72 -43.21
CA ALA A 18 -40.41 8.34 -43.36
C ALA A 18 -39.53 8.15 -42.15
N PHE A 19 -40.10 8.11 -40.94
CA PHE A 19 -39.34 7.85 -39.69
C PHE A 19 -38.89 6.39 -39.55
N LEU A 20 -39.60 5.43 -40.11
CA LEU A 20 -39.21 4.02 -40.10
C LEU A 20 -38.06 3.69 -41.12
N ALA A 21 -37.86 4.53 -42.15
CA ALA A 21 -36.81 4.35 -43.14
C ALA A 21 -35.42 4.94 -42.70
N ALA A 22 -35.36 5.61 -41.54
CA ALA A 22 -34.14 6.24 -41.08
C ALA A 22 -33.17 5.27 -40.35
N CYS A 23 -33.56 4.03 -40.08
CA CYS A 23 -32.63 2.99 -39.64
C CYS A 23 -31.89 2.42 -40.82
N LYS A 24 -30.95 3.20 -41.39
CA LYS A 24 -29.92 2.63 -42.23
C LYS A 24 -29.02 1.77 -41.35
N THR A 25 -29.15 0.46 -41.47
CA THR A 25 -28.11 -0.46 -41.05
C THR A 25 -26.84 -0.09 -41.81
N VAL A 26 -25.89 0.52 -41.12
CA VAL A 26 -24.52 0.69 -41.61
C VAL A 26 -24.02 -0.73 -41.90
N PRO A 27 -23.63 -1.08 -43.14
CA PRO A 27 -23.00 -2.36 -43.39
C PRO A 27 -21.70 -2.39 -42.59
N ILE A 28 -21.65 -3.26 -41.59
CA ILE A 28 -20.41 -3.59 -40.88
C ILE A 28 -19.57 -4.33 -41.91
N GLY A 29 -18.65 -3.60 -42.56
CA GLY A 29 -17.56 -4.23 -43.32
C GLY A 29 -16.83 -5.21 -42.42
N PRO A 30 -16.13 -6.24 -42.94
CA PRO A 30 -15.33 -7.12 -42.10
C PRO A 30 -14.45 -6.25 -41.24
N GLY A 31 -14.81 -6.19 -39.95
CA GLY A 31 -14.13 -5.34 -38.96
C GLY A 31 -12.66 -5.71 -38.95
N ALA A 32 -11.80 -4.70 -38.95
CA ALA A 32 -10.40 -4.92 -38.66
C ALA A 32 -10.33 -5.81 -37.40
N PRO A 33 -9.46 -6.82 -37.34
CA PRO A 33 -9.29 -7.65 -36.16
C PRO A 33 -9.11 -6.72 -34.95
N PRO A 34 -9.75 -7.02 -33.82
CA PRO A 34 -9.57 -6.21 -32.62
C PRO A 34 -8.08 -6.09 -32.36
N PRO A 35 -7.59 -4.90 -31.97
CA PRO A 35 -6.19 -4.74 -31.60
C PRO A 35 -5.85 -5.84 -30.57
N PRO A 36 -4.65 -6.45 -30.63
CA PRO A 36 -4.22 -7.41 -29.65
C PRO A 36 -4.45 -6.81 -28.26
N PRO A 37 -4.92 -7.59 -27.27
CA PRO A 37 -5.07 -7.09 -25.92
C PRO A 37 -3.73 -6.46 -25.53
N GLU A 38 -3.74 -5.17 -25.26
CA GLU A 38 -2.57 -4.49 -24.71
C GLU A 38 -2.26 -5.22 -23.41
N HIS A 39 -1.19 -6.03 -23.41
CA HIS A 39 -0.68 -6.56 -22.17
C HIS A 39 -0.40 -5.36 -21.29
N PRO A 40 -0.99 -5.30 -20.09
CA PRO A 40 -0.67 -4.22 -19.16
C PRO A 40 0.84 -4.27 -18.99
N THR A 41 1.53 -3.29 -19.53
CA THR A 41 2.95 -3.09 -19.25
C THR A 41 3.04 -2.93 -17.74
N SER A 42 3.56 -3.94 -17.07
CA SER A 42 3.71 -3.96 -15.61
C SER A 42 4.77 -2.95 -15.12
N ALA A 43 5.25 -2.11 -16.01
CA ALA A 43 6.13 -1.00 -15.67
C ALA A 43 5.27 0.12 -15.06
N LEU A 44 5.52 0.42 -13.79
CA LEU A 44 4.97 1.60 -13.15
C LEU A 44 5.35 2.84 -13.99
N PRO A 45 4.44 3.81 -14.15
CA PRO A 45 4.74 5.05 -14.87
C PRO A 45 6.06 5.64 -14.34
N THR A 46 6.95 6.03 -15.27
CA THR A 46 8.19 6.73 -14.92
C THR A 46 7.82 8.10 -14.35
N ASP A 47 7.76 8.14 -13.04
CA ASP A 47 7.51 9.35 -12.28
C ASP A 47 8.84 9.78 -11.65
N THR A 48 9.54 10.70 -12.31
CA THR A 48 10.85 11.20 -11.87
C THR A 48 10.73 12.40 -10.94
N GLU A 49 9.55 12.99 -10.83
CA GLU A 49 9.33 14.21 -10.05
C GLU A 49 8.96 13.93 -8.60
N ARG A 50 8.43 12.73 -8.31
CA ARG A 50 8.01 12.36 -6.96
C ARG A 50 9.03 11.48 -6.25
N HIS A 51 9.17 11.72 -4.95
CA HIS A 51 9.93 10.81 -4.08
C HIS A 51 9.20 9.47 -3.97
N ARG A 52 9.87 8.41 -4.39
CA ARG A 52 9.29 7.05 -4.39
C ARG A 52 9.62 6.35 -3.09
N VAL A 53 8.58 5.86 -2.44
CA VAL A 53 8.64 5.14 -1.18
C VAL A 53 7.96 3.78 -1.35
N ALA A 54 8.65 2.72 -0.98
CA ALA A 54 8.07 1.39 -0.91
C ALA A 54 7.45 1.17 0.47
N LEU A 55 6.25 0.63 0.51
CA LEU A 55 5.63 0.09 1.72
C LEU A 55 5.63 -1.42 1.62
N ILE A 56 6.42 -2.11 2.46
CA ILE A 56 6.53 -3.57 2.46
C ILE A 56 5.78 -4.11 3.68
N VAL A 57 4.62 -4.71 3.44
CA VAL A 57 3.75 -5.26 4.49
C VAL A 57 3.07 -6.55 3.99
N PRO A 58 2.71 -7.49 4.87
CA PRO A 58 1.93 -8.65 4.46
C PRO A 58 0.52 -8.23 4.08
N LEU A 59 0.06 -8.58 2.88
CA LEU A 59 -1.31 -8.31 2.42
C LEU A 59 -2.20 -9.55 2.49
N SER A 60 -1.62 -10.70 2.83
CA SER A 60 -2.30 -11.99 2.97
C SER A 60 -1.78 -12.76 4.19
N GLY A 61 -2.38 -13.94 4.46
CA GLY A 61 -2.00 -14.78 5.59
C GLY A 61 -2.40 -14.21 6.95
N PRO A 62 -1.83 -14.71 8.05
CA PRO A 62 -2.23 -14.37 9.42
C PRO A 62 -2.14 -12.87 9.74
N ASN A 63 -1.17 -12.18 9.16
CA ASN A 63 -0.93 -10.75 9.38
C ASN A 63 -1.51 -9.86 8.26
N GLY A 64 -2.24 -10.43 7.31
CA GLY A 64 -2.76 -9.70 6.14
C GLY A 64 -3.67 -8.53 6.51
N ALA A 65 -4.55 -8.72 7.49
CA ALA A 65 -5.44 -7.65 7.96
C ALA A 65 -4.68 -6.45 8.55
N ILE A 66 -3.59 -6.73 9.28
CA ILE A 66 -2.72 -5.69 9.86
C ILE A 66 -2.00 -4.95 8.74
N GLY A 67 -1.39 -5.67 7.81
CA GLY A 67 -0.69 -5.07 6.68
C GLY A 67 -1.61 -4.24 5.80
N GLN A 68 -2.83 -4.69 5.54
CA GLN A 68 -3.83 -3.93 4.80
C GLN A 68 -4.23 -2.64 5.53
N SER A 69 -4.37 -2.71 6.85
CA SER A 69 -4.66 -1.53 7.69
C SER A 69 -3.54 -0.49 7.59
N ILE A 70 -2.28 -0.93 7.65
CA ILE A 70 -1.12 -0.05 7.48
C ILE A 70 -1.10 0.57 6.08
N ALA A 71 -1.37 -0.21 5.03
CA ALA A 71 -1.42 0.29 3.66
C ALA A 71 -2.53 1.35 3.47
N ASN A 72 -3.70 1.12 4.05
CA ASN A 72 -4.80 2.09 4.04
C ASN A 72 -4.41 3.38 4.79
N ALA A 73 -3.80 3.25 5.98
CA ALA A 73 -3.35 4.41 6.76
C ALA A 73 -2.29 5.23 6.01
N ALA A 74 -1.33 4.57 5.34
CA ALA A 74 -0.33 5.24 4.53
C ALA A 74 -0.96 5.99 3.35
N THR A 75 -1.96 5.39 2.68
CA THR A 75 -2.71 6.03 1.60
C THR A 75 -3.48 7.25 2.10
N MET A 76 -4.17 7.12 3.23
CA MET A 76 -4.89 8.23 3.86
C MET A 76 -3.94 9.38 4.22
N ALA A 77 -2.78 9.08 4.80
CA ALA A 77 -1.79 10.09 5.16
C ALA A 77 -1.30 10.90 3.95
N VAL A 78 -1.10 10.25 2.80
CA VAL A 78 -0.73 10.95 1.54
C VAL A 78 -1.86 11.85 1.07
N LEU A 79 -3.11 11.39 1.17
CA LEU A 79 -4.28 12.18 0.76
C LEU A 79 -4.51 13.37 1.70
N ASP A 80 -4.46 13.15 3.01
CA ASP A 80 -4.69 14.17 4.03
C ASP A 80 -3.63 15.28 3.98
N THR A 81 -2.38 14.91 3.74
CA THR A 81 -1.27 15.87 3.64
C THR A 81 -1.17 16.53 2.27
N ASN A 82 -1.95 16.07 1.30
CA ASN A 82 -1.90 16.54 -0.09
C ASN A 82 -0.46 16.52 -0.66
N ALA A 83 0.29 15.46 -0.32
CA ALA A 83 1.72 15.33 -0.63
C ALA A 83 1.95 14.99 -2.11
N ASN A 84 1.87 15.99 -2.97
CA ASN A 84 2.00 15.83 -4.42
C ASN A 84 3.39 15.38 -4.87
N ASN A 85 4.40 15.55 -4.02
CA ASN A 85 5.79 15.17 -4.26
C ASN A 85 6.14 13.77 -3.75
N LEU A 86 5.16 13.02 -3.22
CA LEU A 86 5.35 11.69 -2.65
C LEU A 86 4.54 10.65 -3.42
N ARG A 87 5.15 9.49 -3.64
CA ARG A 87 4.48 8.31 -4.17
C ARG A 87 4.80 7.09 -3.30
N ILE A 88 3.78 6.50 -2.70
CA ILE A 88 3.90 5.25 -1.96
C ILE A 88 3.40 4.10 -2.84
N THR A 89 4.21 3.04 -2.94
CA THR A 89 3.84 1.79 -3.62
C THR A 89 3.92 0.65 -2.63
N THR A 90 2.83 -0.11 -2.49
CA THR A 90 2.76 -1.23 -1.56
C THR A 90 3.23 -2.52 -2.22
N TYR A 91 4.03 -3.31 -1.48
CA TYR A 91 4.56 -4.61 -1.87
C TYR A 91 4.17 -5.64 -0.82
N ASP A 92 3.65 -6.79 -1.28
CA ASP A 92 3.24 -7.88 -0.39
C ASP A 92 4.45 -8.68 0.08
N SER A 93 4.73 -8.65 1.39
CA SER A 93 5.78 -9.45 2.00
C SER A 93 5.38 -10.90 2.26
N ALA A 94 4.07 -11.22 2.30
CA ALA A 94 3.59 -12.57 2.56
C ALA A 94 3.96 -13.56 1.45
N ALA A 95 4.12 -13.09 0.22
CA ALA A 95 4.56 -13.90 -0.91
C ALA A 95 6.10 -14.10 -0.97
N GLY A 96 6.84 -13.43 -0.10
CA GLY A 96 8.29 -13.51 -0.01
C GLY A 96 8.94 -12.14 0.17
N VAL A 97 9.44 -11.88 1.38
CA VAL A 97 9.96 -10.57 1.78
C VAL A 97 11.18 -10.14 0.95
N SER A 98 12.07 -11.08 0.59
CA SER A 98 13.24 -10.78 -0.24
C SER A 98 12.84 -10.34 -1.64
N ALA A 99 11.88 -11.03 -2.27
CA ALA A 99 11.37 -10.69 -3.60
C ALA A 99 10.66 -9.34 -3.59
N ALA A 100 9.86 -9.07 -2.55
CA ALA A 100 9.21 -7.77 -2.37
C ALA A 100 10.22 -6.62 -2.27
N ALA A 101 11.29 -6.79 -1.49
CA ALA A 101 12.36 -5.79 -1.36
C ALA A 101 13.13 -5.58 -2.66
N GLN A 102 13.48 -6.66 -3.37
CA GLN A 102 14.15 -6.59 -4.67
C GLN A 102 13.30 -5.85 -5.69
N LYS A 103 12.00 -6.18 -5.76
CA LYS A 103 11.07 -5.50 -6.65
C LYS A 103 10.94 -4.02 -6.30
N ALA A 104 10.81 -3.70 -5.01
CA ALA A 104 10.72 -2.31 -4.55
C ALA A 104 11.94 -1.47 -5.01
N ILE A 105 13.14 -2.03 -4.93
CA ILE A 105 14.37 -1.37 -5.38
C ILE A 105 14.42 -1.26 -6.90
N ALA A 106 14.08 -2.33 -7.62
CA ALA A 106 14.03 -2.33 -9.08
C ALA A 106 13.05 -1.28 -9.64
N ASP A 107 11.93 -1.07 -8.94
CA ASP A 107 10.95 -0.03 -9.27
C ASP A 107 11.44 1.40 -8.93
N GLY A 108 12.65 1.57 -8.40
CA GLY A 108 13.29 2.86 -8.15
C GLY A 108 12.88 3.55 -6.86
N ASN A 109 12.36 2.82 -5.87
CA ASN A 109 12.07 3.39 -4.57
C ASN A 109 13.36 3.77 -3.83
N ARG A 110 13.32 4.87 -3.09
CA ARG A 110 14.46 5.47 -2.39
C ARG A 110 14.35 5.38 -0.86
N LEU A 111 13.25 4.88 -0.36
CA LEU A 111 12.99 4.62 1.04
C LEU A 111 12.08 3.38 1.12
N ILE A 112 12.32 2.54 2.10
CA ILE A 112 11.43 1.42 2.43
C ILE A 112 10.80 1.68 3.80
N LEU A 113 9.47 1.66 3.85
CA LEU A 113 8.66 1.59 5.06
C LEU A 113 8.26 0.13 5.27
N GLY A 114 8.54 -0.42 6.43
CA GLY A 114 8.43 -1.85 6.70
C GLY A 114 9.80 -2.53 6.72
N PRO A 115 9.84 -3.85 6.92
CA PRO A 115 8.70 -4.75 7.04
C PRO A 115 7.95 -4.61 8.38
N LEU A 116 6.82 -5.36 8.49
CA LEU A 116 6.04 -5.40 9.72
C LEU A 116 6.73 -6.23 10.81
N LEU A 117 7.27 -7.38 10.43
CA LEU A 117 7.86 -8.33 11.35
C LEU A 117 9.36 -8.05 11.56
N GLY A 118 9.82 -8.23 12.81
CA GLY A 118 11.23 -8.12 13.17
C GLY A 118 12.11 -9.08 12.39
N ASP A 119 11.69 -10.35 12.29
CA ASP A 119 12.42 -11.42 11.59
C ASP A 119 12.66 -11.13 10.12
N ASP A 120 11.80 -10.37 9.49
CA ASP A 120 11.91 -9.99 8.08
C ASP A 120 12.90 -8.83 7.86
N THR A 121 13.17 -8.05 8.90
CA THR A 121 13.98 -6.83 8.82
C THR A 121 15.41 -7.07 8.34
N PRO A 122 16.15 -8.09 8.82
CA PRO A 122 17.50 -8.38 8.33
C PRO A 122 17.53 -8.70 6.84
N THR A 123 16.52 -9.41 6.34
CA THR A 123 16.39 -9.77 4.91
C THR A 123 16.18 -8.53 4.06
N VAL A 124 15.24 -7.66 4.43
CA VAL A 124 15.00 -6.39 3.71
C VAL A 124 16.25 -5.51 3.77
N ALA A 125 16.86 -5.39 4.93
CA ALA A 125 18.07 -4.59 5.14
C ALA A 125 19.25 -5.06 4.28
N SER A 126 19.43 -6.38 4.12
CA SER A 126 20.46 -6.96 3.27
C SER A 126 20.30 -6.55 1.80
N VAL A 127 19.08 -6.65 1.29
CA VAL A 127 18.74 -6.26 -0.09
C VAL A 127 18.87 -4.74 -0.29
N ALA A 128 18.34 -3.95 0.65
CA ALA A 128 18.32 -2.48 0.59
C ALA A 128 19.73 -1.86 0.67
N ARG A 129 20.64 -2.46 1.45
CA ARG A 129 22.01 -1.98 1.62
C ARG A 129 22.79 -1.94 0.31
N GLY A 130 22.61 -2.96 -0.55
CA GLY A 130 23.26 -3.01 -1.88
C GLY A 130 22.86 -1.81 -2.76
N ALA A 131 21.65 -1.33 -2.61
CA ALA A 131 21.11 -0.18 -3.34
C ALA A 131 21.23 1.16 -2.58
N ARG A 132 21.77 1.16 -1.37
CA ARG A 132 21.85 2.33 -0.46
C ARG A 132 20.48 2.94 -0.17
N VAL A 133 19.46 2.11 -0.01
CA VAL A 133 18.11 2.52 0.32
C VAL A 133 17.88 2.35 1.82
N PRO A 134 17.55 3.40 2.57
CA PRO A 134 17.25 3.29 3.99
C PRO A 134 15.94 2.52 4.24
N VAL A 135 15.86 1.87 5.40
CA VAL A 135 14.72 1.07 5.84
C VAL A 135 14.18 1.62 7.16
N ILE A 136 12.88 1.84 7.24
CA ILE A 136 12.16 2.17 8.48
C ILE A 136 11.23 1.00 8.78
N SER A 137 11.66 0.07 9.64
CA SER A 137 10.88 -1.09 10.05
C SER A 137 9.79 -0.72 11.05
N PHE A 138 8.62 -1.35 10.94
CA PHE A 138 7.54 -1.26 11.95
C PHE A 138 7.80 -2.15 13.16
N SER A 139 8.86 -2.95 13.14
CA SER A 139 9.27 -3.76 14.28
C SER A 139 9.53 -2.90 15.52
N ASN A 140 9.28 -3.48 16.68
CA ASN A 140 9.68 -2.95 17.98
C ASN A 140 10.96 -3.62 18.53
N ASP A 141 11.56 -4.51 17.76
CA ASP A 141 12.80 -5.19 18.14
C ASP A 141 14.02 -4.31 17.82
N THR A 142 14.66 -3.81 18.86
CA THR A 142 15.84 -2.95 18.75
C THR A 142 17.10 -3.68 18.25
N THR A 143 17.13 -5.02 18.34
CA THR A 143 18.29 -5.82 17.89
C THR A 143 18.46 -5.81 16.37
N VAL A 144 17.38 -5.57 15.63
CA VAL A 144 17.41 -5.47 14.16
C VAL A 144 17.76 -4.08 13.64
N ALA A 145 17.83 -3.09 14.54
CA ALA A 145 18.28 -1.74 14.19
C ALA A 145 19.76 -1.73 13.82
N GLY A 146 20.15 -0.84 12.92
CA GLY A 146 21.53 -0.76 12.47
C GLY A 146 21.76 0.42 11.54
N ARG A 147 22.92 0.41 10.89
CA ARG A 147 23.22 1.43 9.87
C ARG A 147 22.17 1.36 8.75
N ASP A 148 21.53 2.49 8.48
CA ASP A 148 20.49 2.64 7.46
C ASP A 148 19.19 1.82 7.73
N VAL A 149 19.05 1.25 8.96
CA VAL A 149 17.87 0.55 9.43
C VAL A 149 17.37 1.18 10.71
N TYR A 150 16.18 1.76 10.65
CA TYR A 150 15.52 2.47 11.74
C TYR A 150 14.31 1.70 12.21
N ILE A 151 14.01 1.80 13.51
CA ILE A 151 12.84 1.17 14.14
C ILE A 151 11.80 2.24 14.44
N MET A 152 10.57 1.99 14.04
CA MET A 152 9.44 2.88 14.30
C MET A 152 8.45 2.29 15.29
N GLY A 153 8.54 1.01 15.62
CA GLY A 153 7.68 0.35 16.60
C GLY A 153 7.89 0.90 18.01
N ASN A 154 6.87 0.77 18.84
CA ASN A 154 6.96 1.13 20.26
C ASN A 154 7.87 0.14 20.98
N VAL A 155 9.00 0.62 21.49
CA VAL A 155 10.00 -0.19 22.20
C VAL A 155 9.55 -0.38 23.64
N PRO A 156 9.12 -1.59 24.06
CA PRO A 156 8.55 -1.82 25.37
C PRO A 156 9.54 -1.57 26.50
N GLU A 157 10.80 -1.88 26.30
CA GLU A 157 11.87 -1.67 27.29
C GLU A 157 11.96 -0.22 27.74
N GLN A 158 11.82 0.73 26.81
CA GLN A 158 11.87 2.16 27.14
C GLN A 158 10.72 2.58 28.07
N SER A 159 9.52 2.05 27.82
CA SER A 159 8.35 2.38 28.64
C SER A 159 8.48 1.83 30.05
N ILE A 160 9.01 0.62 30.18
CA ILE A 160 9.19 -0.07 31.45
C ILE A 160 10.30 0.59 32.25
N ASP A 161 11.47 0.80 31.69
CA ASP A 161 12.59 1.48 32.33
C ASP A 161 12.16 2.87 32.85
N ARG A 162 11.43 3.63 32.04
CA ARG A 162 10.90 4.93 32.46
C ARG A 162 9.94 4.81 33.63
N THR A 163 9.07 3.81 33.65
CA THR A 163 8.11 3.57 34.73
C THR A 163 8.81 3.15 36.00
N VAL A 164 9.77 2.22 35.94
CA VAL A 164 10.54 1.74 37.08
C VAL A 164 11.38 2.85 37.69
N ARG A 165 12.09 3.62 36.86
CA ARG A 165 12.87 4.78 37.33
C ARG A 165 12.01 5.82 38.02
N TYR A 166 10.84 6.13 37.44
CA TYR A 166 9.91 7.05 38.10
C TYR A 166 9.45 6.54 39.46
N ALA A 167 9.04 5.28 39.56
CA ALA A 167 8.60 4.70 40.83
C ALA A 167 9.74 4.66 41.86
N ARG A 168 10.97 4.31 41.47
CA ARG A 168 12.15 4.38 42.35
C ARG A 168 12.37 5.82 42.89
N ALA A 169 12.24 6.81 42.03
CA ALA A 169 12.38 8.21 42.40
C ALA A 169 11.27 8.67 43.41
N GLN A 170 10.12 8.00 43.39
CA GLN A 170 9.04 8.21 44.35
C GLN A 170 9.17 7.35 45.64
N GLY A 171 10.29 6.63 45.83
CA GLY A 171 10.59 5.85 47.02
C GLY A 171 10.17 4.37 46.96
N ALA A 172 9.70 3.88 45.81
CA ALA A 172 9.40 2.45 45.67
C ALA A 172 10.71 1.63 45.62
N GLY A 173 10.94 0.77 46.61
CA GLY A 173 12.13 -0.07 46.70
C GLY A 173 11.94 -1.52 46.25
N ARG A 174 10.70 -1.95 46.02
CA ARG A 174 10.36 -3.31 45.57
C ARG A 174 9.34 -3.26 44.46
N PHE A 175 9.53 -4.09 43.44
CA PHE A 175 8.67 -4.19 42.27
C PHE A 175 8.17 -5.62 42.11
N ALA A 176 6.95 -5.77 41.64
CA ALA A 176 6.40 -7.02 41.12
C ALA A 176 5.85 -6.74 39.74
N ALA A 177 6.10 -7.64 38.78
CA ALA A 177 5.63 -7.51 37.41
C ALA A 177 4.83 -8.75 37.02
N LEU A 178 3.68 -8.55 36.37
CA LEU A 178 2.92 -9.58 35.71
C LEU A 178 3.27 -9.50 34.23
N ILE A 179 3.94 -10.53 33.72
CA ILE A 179 4.57 -10.52 32.39
C ILE A 179 3.98 -11.67 31.58
N PRO A 180 3.57 -11.45 30.30
CA PRO A 180 3.09 -12.52 29.43
C PRO A 180 4.24 -13.46 29.07
N ALA A 181 3.93 -14.72 28.75
CA ALA A 181 4.90 -15.63 28.18
C ALA A 181 5.25 -15.25 26.73
N GLY A 182 6.47 -15.61 26.29
CA GLY A 182 6.98 -15.38 24.93
C GLY A 182 7.96 -14.22 24.81
N GLU A 183 8.40 -13.95 23.60
CA GLU A 183 9.48 -13.00 23.26
C GLU A 183 9.29 -11.60 23.86
N TYR A 184 8.07 -11.08 23.78
CA TYR A 184 7.74 -9.79 24.39
C TYR A 184 7.97 -9.82 25.91
N GLY A 185 7.56 -10.90 26.56
CA GLY A 185 7.72 -11.06 28.01
C GLY A 185 9.18 -11.21 28.43
N GLU A 186 10.01 -11.90 27.67
CA GLU A 186 11.44 -12.02 27.93
C GLU A 186 12.14 -10.67 27.88
N ARG A 187 11.83 -9.86 26.87
CA ARG A 187 12.36 -8.51 26.72
C ARG A 187 11.94 -7.58 27.85
N VAL A 188 10.66 -7.64 28.22
CA VAL A 188 10.08 -6.86 29.33
C VAL A 188 10.70 -7.27 30.67
N SER A 189 10.93 -8.58 30.89
CA SER A 189 11.57 -9.08 32.13
C SER A 189 12.97 -8.51 32.31
N GLY A 190 13.77 -8.46 31.25
CA GLY A 190 15.08 -7.83 31.30
C GLY A 190 15.00 -6.37 31.73
N ALA A 191 14.12 -5.59 31.14
CA ALA A 191 13.97 -4.16 31.45
C ALA A 191 13.41 -3.86 32.87
N VAL A 192 12.80 -4.84 33.57
CA VAL A 192 12.36 -4.67 34.94
C VAL A 192 13.49 -4.94 35.93
N LEU A 193 14.43 -5.83 35.56
CA LEU A 193 15.53 -6.28 36.45
C LEU A 193 16.73 -5.33 36.45
N ASP A 194 16.91 -4.56 35.37
CA ASP A 194 17.94 -3.53 35.23
C ASP A 194 17.56 -2.25 36.00
#